data_750e4ae54c3fe568b3ff1e4f85607b9a
#
_entry.id   750e4ae54c3fe568b3ff1e4f85607b9a
#
_cell.length_a   1.000
_cell.length_b   1.000
_cell.length_c   1.000
_cell.angle_alpha   90.00
_cell.angle_beta   90.00
_cell.angle_gamma   90.00
#
_symmetry.space_group_name_H-M   'P 1'
#
loop_
_entity.id
_entity.type
_entity.pdbx_description
1 polymer ?
#
loop_
_entity_poly.entity_id
_entity_poly.type
_entity_poly.pdbx_seq_one_letter_code
_entity_poly.pdbx_strand_id
1 'polypeptide(L)'
;MTAALPDLSFHPAWHAQLELAYARAGDATRPVTRRHSGPLRVQKHLYAEGPEVCQHILVHPPGGIAGGDSLAFDVRLGERAWAQLTSPGAAKWYRAACPSRQTLEIHLEPGATLEWLPQESIVFAGAQAELETRIQLRGDARLFYWDMVALGRPASGERFASGHFVAALDIRRDDRLLWHERQRIDGGDRLLDSPIGLAGHPVLAPLVASGEIDTDLLQRCRALPCAGRGNLSQLPGGLLVARCLADEALHARAWLIELWRLLRPALLGREAVPPRIWST
;
A
#
# COMPACT_ATOMS: atom_id res chain seq x y z
N MET A 1 -21.09 43.32 11.86
CA MET A 1 -21.68 42.39 10.87
C MET A 1 -20.82 41.12 10.86
N THR A 2 -21.27 40.12 11.55
CA THR A 2 -20.62 38.82 11.62
C THR A 2 -21.00 38.04 10.35
N ALA A 3 -20.03 37.84 9.46
CA ALA A 3 -20.26 37.01 8.29
C ALA A 3 -20.51 35.55 8.77
N ALA A 4 -21.67 35.05 8.49
CA ALA A 4 -21.99 33.66 8.71
C ALA A 4 -21.03 32.80 7.87
N LEU A 5 -20.33 31.86 8.52
CA LEU A 5 -19.56 30.84 7.83
C LEU A 5 -20.50 30.08 6.89
N PRO A 6 -20.08 29.76 5.66
CA PRO A 6 -20.93 29.01 4.75
C PRO A 6 -21.25 27.66 5.39
N ASP A 7 -22.53 27.32 5.37
CA ASP A 7 -23.06 26.01 5.68
C ASP A 7 -22.26 24.97 4.90
N LEU A 8 -21.48 24.16 5.60
CA LEU A 8 -20.78 23.03 5.01
C LEU A 8 -21.86 21.99 4.65
N SER A 9 -22.51 22.22 3.52
CA SER A 9 -23.48 21.32 2.94
C SER A 9 -22.90 19.90 2.94
N PHE A 10 -23.59 19.04 3.63
CA PHE A 10 -23.27 17.61 3.77
C PHE A 10 -23.20 16.99 2.39
N HIS A 11 -22.00 16.84 1.83
CA HIS A 11 -21.81 16.00 0.68
C HIS A 11 -22.06 14.56 1.11
N PRO A 12 -22.97 13.83 0.44
CA PRO A 12 -23.20 12.43 0.77
C PRO A 12 -21.88 11.68 0.63
N ALA A 13 -21.49 10.97 1.69
CA ALA A 13 -20.29 10.15 1.70
C ALA A 13 -20.33 9.11 0.58
N TRP A 14 -19.22 8.88 -0.08
CA TRP A 14 -19.11 7.87 -1.11
C TRP A 14 -18.68 6.53 -0.51
N HIS A 15 -19.45 5.49 -0.82
CA HIS A 15 -19.12 4.12 -0.48
C HIS A 15 -18.66 3.40 -1.74
N ALA A 16 -17.37 3.13 -1.82
CA ALA A 16 -16.74 2.52 -2.99
C ALA A 16 -16.31 1.09 -2.66
N GLN A 17 -16.58 0.15 -3.55
CA GLN A 17 -16.15 -1.23 -3.41
C GLN A 17 -15.48 -1.71 -4.71
N LEU A 18 -14.46 -2.53 -4.58
CA LEU A 18 -13.79 -3.19 -5.69
C LEU A 18 -13.46 -4.64 -5.31
N GLU A 19 -14.11 -5.58 -5.99
CA GLU A 19 -13.84 -7.01 -5.89
C GLU A 19 -13.04 -7.47 -7.11
N LEU A 20 -11.88 -8.07 -6.86
CA LEU A 20 -11.02 -8.65 -7.87
C LEU A 20 -10.74 -10.12 -7.52
N ALA A 21 -11.00 -11.02 -8.46
CA ALA A 21 -10.55 -12.39 -8.31
C ALA A 21 -9.79 -12.83 -9.56
N TYR A 22 -8.74 -13.63 -9.33
CA TYR A 22 -7.86 -14.15 -10.36
C TYR A 22 -7.76 -15.66 -10.26
N ALA A 23 -7.73 -16.33 -11.40
CA ALA A 23 -7.53 -17.77 -11.46
C ALA A 23 -6.46 -18.12 -12.48
N ARG A 24 -5.74 -19.21 -12.22
CA ARG A 24 -4.82 -19.81 -13.18
C ARG A 24 -5.62 -20.61 -14.21
N ALA A 25 -5.39 -20.33 -15.49
CA ALA A 25 -5.97 -21.05 -16.62
C ALA A 25 -4.86 -21.47 -17.58
N GLY A 26 -4.44 -22.73 -17.48
CA GLY A 26 -3.23 -23.21 -18.15
C GLY A 26 -1.99 -22.46 -17.66
N ASP A 27 -1.27 -21.82 -18.57
CA ASP A 27 -0.07 -21.00 -18.30
C ASP A 27 -0.37 -19.51 -18.07
N ALA A 28 -1.65 -19.11 -18.07
CA ALA A 28 -2.06 -17.72 -17.90
C ALA A 28 -2.81 -17.48 -16.59
N THR A 29 -2.59 -16.33 -15.97
CA THR A 29 -3.47 -15.80 -14.90
C THR A 29 -4.54 -14.92 -15.53
N ARG A 30 -5.81 -15.18 -15.22
CA ARG A 30 -6.93 -14.41 -15.76
C ARG A 30 -7.78 -13.79 -14.64
N PRO A 31 -8.23 -12.53 -14.79
CA PRO A 31 -9.22 -12.00 -13.88
C PRO A 31 -10.58 -12.66 -14.14
N VAL A 32 -11.13 -13.30 -13.11
CA VAL A 32 -12.44 -14.00 -13.17
C VAL A 32 -13.55 -13.17 -12.53
N THR A 33 -13.19 -12.26 -11.61
CA THR A 33 -14.11 -11.28 -11.05
C THR A 33 -13.52 -9.89 -11.16
N ARG A 34 -14.33 -8.94 -11.63
CA ARG A 34 -14.06 -7.51 -11.66
C ARG A 34 -15.37 -6.78 -11.40
N ARG A 35 -15.74 -6.65 -10.14
CA ARG A 35 -16.95 -5.95 -9.72
C ARG A 35 -16.60 -4.69 -8.98
N HIS A 36 -17.30 -3.63 -9.21
CA HIS A 36 -17.12 -2.38 -8.49
C HIS A 36 -18.44 -1.66 -8.27
N SER A 37 -18.51 -0.91 -7.17
CA SER A 37 -19.55 0.06 -6.89
C SER A 37 -18.94 1.39 -6.45
N GLY A 38 -19.70 2.47 -6.52
CA GLY A 38 -19.16 3.79 -6.25
C GLY A 38 -18.05 4.19 -7.22
N PRO A 39 -17.07 5.01 -6.79
CA PRO A 39 -16.05 5.56 -7.68
C PRO A 39 -14.84 4.67 -7.94
N LEU A 40 -14.63 3.56 -7.22
CA LEU A 40 -13.49 2.67 -7.51
C LEU A 40 -13.61 2.01 -8.87
N ARG A 41 -12.50 1.90 -9.58
CA ARG A 41 -12.40 1.27 -10.90
C ARG A 41 -11.13 0.44 -11.01
N VAL A 42 -11.11 -0.49 -11.96
CA VAL A 42 -9.92 -1.18 -12.43
C VAL A 42 -9.81 -1.03 -13.94
N GLN A 43 -8.62 -0.71 -14.44
CA GLN A 43 -8.38 -0.62 -15.87
C GLN A 43 -8.34 -2.02 -16.51
N LYS A 44 -8.25 -2.08 -17.83
CA LYS A 44 -8.02 -3.34 -18.55
C LYS A 44 -6.71 -3.97 -18.08
N HIS A 45 -6.74 -5.27 -17.83
CA HIS A 45 -5.55 -6.03 -17.43
C HIS A 45 -4.50 -6.03 -18.54
N LEU A 46 -3.25 -6.07 -18.13
CA LEU A 46 -2.06 -6.11 -18.98
C LEU A 46 -1.24 -7.36 -18.67
N TYR A 47 -0.40 -7.76 -19.62
CA TYR A 47 0.52 -8.90 -19.51
C TYR A 47 1.92 -8.50 -20.00
N ALA A 48 2.48 -7.43 -19.44
CA ALA A 48 3.78 -6.91 -19.85
C ALA A 48 4.93 -7.90 -19.62
N GLU A 49 4.74 -8.88 -18.74
CA GLU A 49 5.72 -9.90 -18.40
C GLU A 49 5.33 -11.30 -18.90
N GLY A 50 4.38 -11.39 -19.82
CA GLY A 50 3.81 -12.65 -20.28
C GLY A 50 2.54 -13.06 -19.54
N PRO A 51 1.84 -14.11 -19.99
CA PRO A 51 0.48 -14.44 -19.58
C PRO A 51 0.37 -14.85 -18.10
N GLU A 52 1.45 -15.26 -17.49
CA GLU A 52 1.47 -15.69 -16.08
C GLU A 52 1.13 -14.57 -15.11
N VAL A 53 1.64 -13.35 -15.37
CA VAL A 53 1.50 -12.19 -14.48
C VAL A 53 0.41 -11.26 -15.00
N CYS A 54 -0.74 -11.27 -14.35
CA CYS A 54 -1.85 -10.38 -14.67
C CYS A 54 -1.68 -9.04 -13.96
N GLN A 55 -1.43 -7.98 -14.72
CA GLN A 55 -1.23 -6.64 -14.18
C GLN A 55 -2.52 -5.83 -14.25
N HIS A 56 -2.89 -5.17 -13.14
CA HIS A 56 -4.01 -4.25 -13.10
C HIS A 56 -3.63 -2.91 -12.47
N ILE A 57 -4.24 -1.84 -13.00
CA ILE A 57 -4.14 -0.49 -12.45
C ILE A 57 -5.47 -0.17 -11.78
N LEU A 58 -5.40 0.10 -10.46
CA LEU A 58 -6.54 0.46 -9.63
C LEU A 58 -6.70 1.98 -9.66
N VAL A 59 -7.92 2.46 -9.89
CA VAL A 59 -8.18 3.88 -10.06
C VAL A 59 -9.31 4.33 -9.15
N HIS A 60 -9.09 5.44 -8.47
CA HIS A 60 -10.13 6.20 -7.76
C HIS A 60 -10.30 7.56 -8.48
N PRO A 61 -11.19 7.66 -9.49
CA PRO A 61 -11.29 8.84 -10.35
C PRO A 61 -11.48 10.19 -9.65
N PRO A 62 -12.17 10.26 -8.48
CA PRO A 62 -12.25 11.53 -7.75
C PRO A 62 -10.91 12.11 -7.32
N GLY A 63 -9.86 11.28 -7.27
CA GLY A 63 -8.50 11.71 -6.93
C GLY A 63 -8.29 12.06 -5.46
N GLY A 64 -9.34 12.04 -4.63
CA GLY A 64 -9.26 12.27 -3.19
C GLY A 64 -10.39 11.63 -2.42
N ILE A 65 -10.19 11.48 -1.12
CA ILE A 65 -11.07 10.82 -0.16
C ILE A 65 -11.48 11.90 0.84
N ALA A 66 -12.78 12.14 0.94
CA ALA A 66 -13.37 13.15 1.83
C ALA A 66 -13.92 12.48 3.10
N GLY A 67 -14.27 13.30 4.10
CA GLY A 67 -14.84 12.79 5.35
C GLY A 67 -16.12 11.99 5.14
N GLY A 68 -16.20 10.85 5.79
CA GLY A 68 -17.30 9.89 5.64
C GLY A 68 -17.13 8.90 4.48
N ASP A 69 -16.24 9.15 3.53
CA ASP A 69 -15.98 8.22 2.44
C ASP A 69 -15.42 6.87 2.95
N SER A 70 -15.85 5.81 2.28
CA SER A 70 -15.29 4.47 2.52
C SER A 70 -14.90 3.77 1.23
N LEU A 71 -13.69 3.22 1.21
CA LEU A 71 -13.16 2.43 0.11
C LEU A 71 -12.91 1.01 0.61
N ALA A 72 -13.51 0.02 -0.03
CA ALA A 72 -13.31 -1.39 0.31
C ALA A 72 -12.74 -2.15 -0.90
N PHE A 73 -11.63 -2.83 -0.68
CA PHE A 73 -10.99 -3.69 -1.65
C PHE A 73 -11.05 -5.14 -1.16
N ASP A 74 -11.51 -6.05 -2.01
CA ASP A 74 -11.45 -7.50 -1.80
C ASP A 74 -10.68 -8.11 -2.97
N VAL A 75 -9.52 -8.72 -2.68
CA VAL A 75 -8.60 -9.28 -3.67
C VAL A 75 -8.37 -10.76 -3.38
N ARG A 76 -8.74 -11.61 -4.32
CA ARG A 76 -8.64 -13.07 -4.18
C ARG A 76 -7.84 -13.67 -5.32
N LEU A 77 -6.83 -14.44 -5.00
CA LEU A 77 -6.06 -15.20 -5.96
C LEU A 77 -6.26 -16.71 -5.73
N GLY A 78 -6.81 -17.39 -6.72
CA GLY A 78 -6.87 -18.84 -6.75
C GLY A 78 -5.48 -19.48 -6.88
N GLU A 79 -5.42 -20.80 -6.74
CA GLU A 79 -4.16 -21.54 -6.76
C GLU A 79 -3.27 -21.16 -7.95
N ARG A 80 -1.98 -20.89 -7.66
CA ARG A 80 -0.94 -20.54 -8.64
C ARG A 80 -1.25 -19.33 -9.53
N ALA A 81 -2.26 -18.54 -9.22
CA ALA A 81 -2.51 -17.28 -9.91
C ALA A 81 -1.46 -16.24 -9.49
N TRP A 82 -1.06 -15.37 -10.42
CA TRP A 82 -0.14 -14.28 -10.13
C TRP A 82 -0.73 -12.94 -10.59
N ALA A 83 -0.93 -12.03 -9.67
CA ALA A 83 -1.38 -10.67 -9.97
C ALA A 83 -0.39 -9.61 -9.45
N GLN A 84 -0.22 -8.54 -10.23
CA GLN A 84 0.50 -7.34 -9.83
C GLN A 84 -0.48 -6.16 -9.89
N LEU A 85 -0.71 -5.52 -8.76
CA LEU A 85 -1.70 -4.45 -8.60
C LEU A 85 -1.00 -3.16 -8.18
N THR A 86 -1.32 -2.08 -8.89
CA THR A 86 -0.76 -0.75 -8.62
C THR A 86 -1.81 0.34 -8.85
N SER A 87 -1.50 1.57 -8.48
CA SER A 87 -2.32 2.75 -8.78
C SER A 87 -1.56 3.73 -9.69
N PRO A 88 -2.26 4.58 -10.46
CA PRO A 88 -1.61 5.50 -11.40
C PRO A 88 -1.03 6.74 -10.72
N GLY A 89 -1.49 7.06 -9.51
CA GLY A 89 -1.05 8.23 -8.77
C GLY A 89 -1.42 8.14 -7.30
N ALA A 90 -1.04 9.15 -6.54
CA ALA A 90 -1.28 9.25 -5.11
C ALA A 90 -2.77 9.30 -4.75
N ALA A 91 -3.18 8.60 -3.69
CA ALA A 91 -4.45 8.81 -3.02
C ALA A 91 -4.34 10.02 -2.08
N LYS A 92 -5.33 10.91 -2.08
CA LYS A 92 -5.33 12.12 -1.24
C LYS A 92 -6.43 12.02 -0.21
N TRP A 93 -6.08 12.18 1.06
CA TRP A 93 -7.01 12.20 2.19
C TRP A 93 -7.21 13.64 2.62
N TYR A 94 -8.38 14.18 2.36
CA TYR A 94 -8.65 15.59 2.61
C TYR A 94 -9.02 15.87 4.06
N ARG A 95 -8.80 17.12 4.49
CA ARG A 95 -9.31 17.64 5.77
C ARG A 95 -10.79 17.34 5.90
N ALA A 96 -11.20 16.81 7.07
CA ALA A 96 -12.56 16.41 7.31
C ALA A 96 -12.96 16.52 8.79
N ALA A 97 -14.27 16.70 9.05
CA ALA A 97 -14.82 16.70 10.39
C ALA A 97 -15.10 15.28 10.91
N CYS A 98 -15.10 14.27 10.04
CA CYS A 98 -15.35 12.87 10.38
C CYS A 98 -14.37 11.95 9.67
N PRO A 99 -14.14 10.72 10.19
CA PRO A 99 -13.25 9.76 9.60
C PRO A 99 -13.65 9.34 8.18
N SER A 100 -12.63 9.12 7.36
CA SER A 100 -12.72 8.38 6.11
C SER A 100 -11.94 7.08 6.23
N ARG A 101 -12.39 6.01 5.55
CA ARG A 101 -11.89 4.66 5.77
C ARG A 101 -11.49 3.97 4.49
N GLN A 102 -10.40 3.19 4.56
CA GLN A 102 -10.05 2.21 3.55
C GLN A 102 -9.87 0.85 4.20
N THR A 103 -10.51 -0.17 3.63
CA THR A 103 -10.30 -1.57 4.01
C THR A 103 -9.73 -2.33 2.81
N LEU A 104 -8.76 -3.19 3.07
CA LEU A 104 -8.15 -4.08 2.09
C LEU A 104 -8.11 -5.50 2.64
N GLU A 105 -8.89 -6.39 2.03
CA GLU A 105 -8.90 -7.82 2.33
C GLU A 105 -8.22 -8.57 1.18
N ILE A 106 -7.20 -9.37 1.50
CA ILE A 106 -6.44 -10.17 0.53
C ILE A 106 -6.46 -11.63 0.92
N HIS A 107 -6.84 -12.50 -0.02
CA HIS A 107 -6.85 -13.95 0.15
C HIS A 107 -6.04 -14.60 -0.96
N LEU A 108 -4.98 -15.31 -0.60
CA LEU A 108 -4.09 -15.99 -1.52
C LEU A 108 -4.12 -17.49 -1.26
N GLU A 109 -4.56 -18.27 -2.27
CA GLU A 109 -4.55 -19.73 -2.24
C GLU A 109 -3.14 -20.30 -2.49
N PRO A 110 -2.88 -21.58 -2.24
CA PRO A 110 -1.56 -22.19 -2.39
C PRO A 110 -0.91 -21.91 -3.76
N GLY A 111 0.36 -21.53 -3.76
CA GLY A 111 1.13 -21.16 -4.94
C GLY A 111 0.77 -19.81 -5.56
N ALA A 112 -0.26 -19.14 -5.07
CA ALA A 112 -0.63 -17.80 -5.56
C ALA A 112 0.45 -16.76 -5.21
N THR A 113 0.61 -15.76 -6.08
CA THR A 113 1.54 -14.67 -5.88
C THR A 113 0.83 -13.33 -6.08
N LEU A 114 0.89 -12.46 -5.09
CA LEU A 114 0.40 -11.09 -5.20
C LEU A 114 1.54 -10.09 -4.98
N GLU A 115 1.61 -9.13 -5.88
CA GLU A 115 2.40 -7.92 -5.73
C GLU A 115 1.42 -6.74 -5.60
N TRP A 116 1.29 -6.18 -4.39
CA TRP A 116 0.49 -5.01 -4.08
C TRP A 116 1.40 -3.80 -3.95
N LEU A 117 1.44 -2.98 -4.98
CA LEU A 117 2.44 -1.94 -5.19
C LEU A 117 1.80 -0.58 -5.53
N PRO A 118 0.95 0.00 -4.67
CA PRO A 118 0.31 1.28 -4.95
C PRO A 118 1.29 2.46 -4.91
N GLN A 119 0.85 3.60 -5.44
CA GLN A 119 1.46 4.89 -5.16
C GLN A 119 1.11 5.33 -3.72
N GLU A 120 1.71 6.43 -3.26
CA GLU A 120 1.53 6.93 -1.91
C GLU A 120 0.11 7.41 -1.58
N SER A 121 -0.22 7.36 -0.29
CA SER A 121 -1.33 8.08 0.33
C SER A 121 -0.84 9.39 0.90
N ILE A 122 -1.40 10.53 0.49
CA ILE A 122 -1.09 11.85 1.03
C ILE A 122 -2.18 12.25 2.01
N VAL A 123 -1.85 12.29 3.29
CA VAL A 123 -2.79 12.61 4.38
C VAL A 123 -2.65 14.07 4.74
N PHE A 124 -3.57 14.92 4.28
CA PHE A 124 -3.54 16.36 4.48
C PHE A 124 -3.72 16.72 5.95
N ALA A 125 -3.19 17.87 6.39
CA ALA A 125 -3.46 18.38 7.72
C ALA A 125 -4.97 18.54 7.95
N GLY A 126 -5.46 17.98 9.07
CA GLY A 126 -6.88 17.92 9.41
C GLY A 126 -7.64 16.73 8.80
N ALA A 127 -7.00 15.84 8.06
CA ALA A 127 -7.61 14.59 7.65
C ALA A 127 -7.78 13.63 8.83
N GLN A 128 -8.81 12.79 8.77
CA GLN A 128 -9.05 11.70 9.70
C GLN A 128 -9.05 10.39 8.89
N ALA A 129 -7.86 9.83 8.68
CA ALA A 129 -7.64 8.69 7.78
C ALA A 129 -7.48 7.39 8.56
N GLU A 130 -8.32 6.40 8.26
CA GLU A 130 -8.30 5.08 8.88
C GLU A 130 -8.10 4.01 7.80
N LEU A 131 -7.00 3.28 7.87
CA LEU A 131 -6.64 2.20 6.95
C LEU A 131 -6.58 0.87 7.69
N GLU A 132 -7.22 -0.14 7.14
CA GLU A 132 -7.17 -1.49 7.68
C GLU A 132 -6.87 -2.49 6.56
N THR A 133 -5.79 -3.25 6.71
CA THR A 133 -5.37 -4.28 5.77
C THR A 133 -5.29 -5.63 6.45
N ARG A 134 -5.96 -6.63 5.88
CA ARG A 134 -5.91 -8.03 6.31
C ARG A 134 -5.48 -8.91 5.16
N ILE A 135 -4.46 -9.72 5.38
CA ILE A 135 -3.86 -10.58 4.37
C ILE A 135 -3.84 -12.02 4.88
N GLN A 136 -4.51 -12.88 4.15
CA GLN A 136 -4.56 -14.31 4.42
C GLN A 136 -3.79 -15.07 3.34
N LEU A 137 -2.72 -15.74 3.73
CA LEU A 137 -1.90 -16.61 2.89
C LEU A 137 -2.23 -18.07 3.20
N ARG A 138 -2.34 -18.91 2.16
CA ARG A 138 -2.47 -20.36 2.29
C ARG A 138 -1.24 -21.06 1.74
N GLY A 139 -0.77 -22.08 2.48
CA GLY A 139 0.39 -22.89 2.09
C GLY A 139 1.61 -22.03 1.71
N ASP A 140 2.11 -22.21 0.50
CA ASP A 140 3.28 -21.53 -0.07
C ASP A 140 2.95 -20.23 -0.83
N ALA A 141 1.75 -19.67 -0.64
CA ALA A 141 1.38 -18.38 -1.24
C ALA A 141 2.42 -17.30 -0.96
N ARG A 142 2.67 -16.46 -1.97
CA ARG A 142 3.71 -15.43 -1.96
C ARG A 142 3.13 -14.05 -2.00
N LEU A 143 3.69 -13.15 -1.19
CA LEU A 143 3.26 -11.77 -1.07
C LEU A 143 4.44 -10.82 -1.25
N PHE A 144 4.22 -9.77 -2.02
CA PHE A 144 5.01 -8.56 -1.99
C PHE A 144 4.06 -7.38 -1.80
N TYR A 145 4.17 -6.71 -0.68
CA TYR A 145 3.24 -5.66 -0.27
C TYR A 145 4.02 -4.43 0.18
N TRP A 146 3.67 -3.28 -0.31
CA TRP A 146 4.04 -2.02 0.31
C TRP A 146 2.87 -1.06 0.40
N ASP A 147 3.01 -0.11 1.29
CA ASP A 147 2.16 1.05 1.42
C ASP A 147 3.04 2.25 1.77
N MET A 148 2.75 3.41 1.20
CA MET A 148 3.47 4.64 1.51
C MET A 148 2.49 5.70 1.96
N VAL A 149 2.87 6.42 3.01
CA VAL A 149 2.07 7.51 3.55
C VAL A 149 2.92 8.75 3.69
N ALA A 150 2.46 9.86 3.11
CA ALA A 150 3.00 11.18 3.33
C ALA A 150 2.07 11.97 4.26
N LEU A 151 2.55 12.36 5.42
CA LEU A 151 1.81 13.11 6.43
C LEU A 151 1.96 14.62 6.17
N GLY A 152 0.84 15.28 5.89
CA GLY A 152 0.83 16.64 5.34
C GLY A 152 1.07 16.64 3.83
N ARG A 153 1.53 17.77 3.31
CA ARG A 153 1.94 17.95 1.92
C ARG A 153 3.37 18.48 1.87
N PRO A 154 4.38 17.62 2.07
CA PRO A 154 5.78 18.07 2.17
C PRO A 154 6.22 18.93 0.99
N ALA A 155 5.86 18.55 -0.24
CA ALA A 155 6.17 19.31 -1.44
C ALA A 155 5.54 20.74 -1.48
N SER A 156 4.54 20.98 -0.65
CA SER A 156 3.89 22.31 -0.51
C SER A 156 4.22 22.98 0.83
N GLY A 157 5.16 22.43 1.60
CA GLY A 157 5.54 22.94 2.92
C GLY A 157 4.49 22.74 4.02
N GLU A 158 3.43 21.97 3.77
CA GLU A 158 2.41 21.71 4.79
C GLU A 158 2.83 20.55 5.69
N ARG A 159 2.95 20.82 6.98
CA ARG A 159 3.14 19.82 8.02
C ARG A 159 1.82 19.20 8.45
N PHE A 160 1.85 17.96 8.92
CA PHE A 160 0.69 17.29 9.52
C PHE A 160 0.44 17.84 10.95
N ALA A 161 -0.15 19.04 11.02
CA ALA A 161 -0.33 19.79 12.27
C ALA A 161 -1.64 19.47 13.00
N SER A 162 -2.57 18.75 12.37
CA SER A 162 -3.88 18.36 12.94
C SER A 162 -4.44 17.16 12.20
N GLY A 163 -5.50 16.54 12.77
CA GLY A 163 -6.09 15.32 12.24
C GLY A 163 -5.47 14.06 12.84
N HIS A 164 -5.78 12.90 12.27
CA HIS A 164 -5.12 11.66 12.66
C HIS A 164 -4.98 10.70 11.46
N PHE A 165 -3.94 9.89 11.53
CA PHE A 165 -3.70 8.76 10.66
C PHE A 165 -3.66 7.49 11.51
N VAL A 166 -4.52 6.52 11.19
CA VAL A 166 -4.56 5.20 11.84
C VAL A 166 -4.38 4.14 10.77
N ALA A 167 -3.43 3.24 10.95
CA ALA A 167 -3.25 2.10 10.08
C ALA A 167 -3.13 0.81 10.88
N ALA A 168 -3.72 -0.27 10.36
CA ALA A 168 -3.58 -1.62 10.89
C ALA A 168 -3.25 -2.58 9.75
N LEU A 169 -2.28 -3.46 9.97
CA LEU A 169 -1.88 -4.51 9.03
C LEU A 169 -1.79 -5.84 9.76
N ASP A 170 -2.63 -6.81 9.36
CA ASP A 170 -2.60 -8.19 9.83
C ASP A 170 -2.23 -9.11 8.67
N ILE A 171 -1.18 -9.93 8.85
CA ILE A 171 -0.79 -10.96 7.89
C ILE A 171 -0.83 -12.30 8.59
N ARG A 172 -1.59 -13.24 8.05
CA ARG A 172 -1.71 -14.62 8.54
C ARG A 172 -1.30 -15.61 7.47
N ARG A 173 -0.73 -16.73 7.88
CA ARG A 173 -0.52 -17.90 7.05
C ARG A 173 -1.16 -19.11 7.72
N ASP A 174 -2.06 -19.78 7.02
CA ASP A 174 -2.79 -20.96 7.54
C ASP A 174 -3.36 -20.68 8.94
N ASP A 175 -4.04 -19.53 9.09
CA ASP A 175 -4.64 -18.99 10.30
C ASP A 175 -3.65 -18.59 11.43
N ARG A 176 -2.34 -18.85 11.27
CA ARG A 176 -1.32 -18.39 12.20
C ARG A 176 -0.95 -16.93 11.89
N LEU A 177 -0.98 -16.07 12.90
CA LEU A 177 -0.54 -14.69 12.77
C LEU A 177 0.97 -14.63 12.55
N LEU A 178 1.40 -14.05 11.41
CA LEU A 178 2.81 -13.81 11.07
C LEU A 178 3.22 -12.38 11.42
N TRP A 179 2.31 -11.41 11.18
CA TRP A 179 2.57 -10.00 11.40
C TRP A 179 1.32 -9.30 11.87
N HIS A 180 1.50 -8.44 12.88
CA HIS A 180 0.49 -7.53 13.37
C HIS A 180 1.13 -6.17 13.61
N GLU A 181 0.63 -5.16 12.93
CA GLU A 181 1.10 -3.79 13.11
C GLU A 181 -0.08 -2.87 13.29
N ARG A 182 0.04 -1.96 14.25
CA ARG A 182 -0.90 -0.86 14.46
C ARG A 182 -0.12 0.43 14.59
N GLN A 183 -0.55 1.43 13.88
CA GLN A 183 0.01 2.77 13.93
C GLN A 183 -1.11 3.76 14.20
N ARG A 184 -0.84 4.72 15.10
CA ARG A 184 -1.66 5.90 15.27
C ARG A 184 -0.76 7.11 15.35
N ILE A 185 -0.99 8.07 14.50
CA ILE A 185 -0.22 9.31 14.42
C ILE A 185 -1.22 10.45 14.45
N ASP A 186 -1.19 11.23 15.52
CA ASP A 186 -2.02 12.42 15.67
C ASP A 186 -1.24 13.64 15.14
N GLY A 187 -1.95 14.54 14.46
CA GLY A 187 -1.35 15.74 13.91
C GLY A 187 -0.84 16.67 15.02
N GLY A 188 0.38 17.19 14.86
CA GLY A 188 1.04 18.01 15.87
C GLY A 188 1.59 17.24 17.07
N ASP A 189 1.51 15.90 17.10
CA ASP A 189 2.09 15.11 18.17
C ASP A 189 3.62 15.16 18.16
N ARG A 190 4.23 15.04 19.34
CA ARG A 190 5.69 14.97 19.52
C ARG A 190 6.33 13.79 18.80
N LEU A 191 5.57 12.71 18.51
CA LEU A 191 6.03 11.56 17.76
C LEU A 191 6.56 11.94 16.37
N LEU A 192 6.01 12.97 15.75
CA LEU A 192 6.42 13.45 14.43
C LEU A 192 7.90 13.88 14.41
N ASP A 193 8.37 14.54 15.46
CA ASP A 193 9.74 15.07 15.54
C ASP A 193 10.68 14.22 16.41
N SER A 194 10.15 13.29 17.21
CA SER A 194 10.90 12.46 18.12
C SER A 194 11.87 11.52 17.40
N PRO A 195 13.14 11.40 17.82
CA PRO A 195 14.11 10.45 17.26
C PRO A 195 13.68 8.97 17.32
N ILE A 196 12.83 8.62 18.30
CA ILE A 196 12.25 7.29 18.46
C ILE A 196 10.90 7.14 17.72
N GLY A 197 10.40 8.23 17.14
CA GLY A 197 9.22 8.28 16.30
C GLY A 197 9.62 8.48 14.84
N LEU A 198 9.07 9.53 14.21
CA LEU A 198 9.31 9.83 12.80
C LEU A 198 10.56 10.69 12.55
N ALA A 199 11.21 11.20 13.60
CA ALA A 199 12.44 11.99 13.53
C ALA A 199 12.36 13.20 12.56
N GLY A 200 11.19 13.79 12.41
CA GLY A 200 10.94 14.91 11.50
C GLY A 200 10.62 14.51 10.06
N HIS A 201 10.73 13.22 9.69
CA HIS A 201 10.41 12.75 8.35
C HIS A 201 8.90 12.57 8.17
N PRO A 202 8.27 13.23 7.20
CA PRO A 202 6.83 13.13 7.00
C PRO A 202 6.39 11.88 6.23
N VAL A 203 7.30 11.14 5.62
CA VAL A 203 6.97 9.98 4.79
C VAL A 203 7.35 8.68 5.50
N LEU A 204 6.38 7.78 5.58
CA LEU A 204 6.54 6.40 6.06
C LEU A 204 6.31 5.44 4.91
N ALA A 205 7.21 4.49 4.73
CA ALA A 205 7.11 3.51 3.64
C ALA A 205 7.45 2.11 4.15
N PRO A 206 6.46 1.38 4.68
CA PRO A 206 6.60 -0.02 5.01
C PRO A 206 6.56 -0.91 3.75
N LEU A 207 7.33 -1.99 3.77
CA LEU A 207 7.28 -3.09 2.83
C LEU A 207 7.28 -4.40 3.58
N VAL A 208 6.44 -5.33 3.15
CA VAL A 208 6.44 -6.71 3.64
C VAL A 208 6.51 -7.66 2.46
N ALA A 209 7.39 -8.64 2.52
CA ALA A 209 7.47 -9.71 1.54
C ALA A 209 7.54 -11.08 2.25
N SER A 210 6.86 -12.08 1.69
CA SER A 210 6.92 -13.43 2.19
C SER A 210 8.04 -14.22 1.51
N GLY A 211 8.79 -14.98 2.30
CA GLY A 211 9.91 -15.81 1.87
C GLY A 211 11.15 -15.59 2.72
N GLU A 212 12.15 -16.38 2.45
CA GLU A 212 13.46 -16.29 3.10
C GLU A 212 14.53 -15.98 2.05
N ILE A 213 15.53 -15.22 2.46
CA ILE A 213 16.69 -14.88 1.65
C ILE A 213 17.96 -15.25 2.40
N ASP A 214 19.04 -15.46 1.69
CA ASP A 214 20.33 -15.70 2.30
C ASP A 214 20.93 -14.43 2.92
N THR A 215 21.98 -14.63 3.69
CA THR A 215 22.66 -13.54 4.41
C THR A 215 23.29 -12.52 3.46
N ASP A 216 23.80 -12.95 2.31
CA ASP A 216 24.41 -12.06 1.32
C ASP A 216 23.39 -11.11 0.73
N LEU A 217 22.25 -11.63 0.26
CA LEU A 217 21.18 -10.81 -0.28
C LEU A 217 20.59 -9.88 0.80
N LEU A 218 20.46 -10.35 2.04
CA LEU A 218 20.03 -9.50 3.17
C LEU A 218 21.00 -8.32 3.37
N GLN A 219 22.30 -8.56 3.34
CA GLN A 219 23.30 -7.49 3.48
C GLN A 219 23.26 -6.53 2.26
N ARG A 220 23.12 -7.04 1.05
CA ARG A 220 22.96 -6.21 -0.14
C ARG A 220 21.73 -5.31 -0.06
N CYS A 221 20.60 -5.82 0.42
CA CYS A 221 19.39 -5.03 0.65
C CYS A 221 19.62 -3.93 1.69
N ARG A 222 20.31 -4.24 2.79
CA ARG A 222 20.64 -3.26 3.84
C ARG A 222 21.64 -2.20 3.39
N ALA A 223 22.50 -2.54 2.44
CA ALA A 223 23.49 -1.62 1.87
C ALA A 223 22.92 -0.68 0.79
N LEU A 224 21.64 -0.84 0.40
CA LEU A 224 21.01 0.05 -0.58
C LEU A 224 21.01 1.49 -0.06
N PRO A 225 21.46 2.45 -0.90
CA PRO A 225 21.35 3.87 -0.54
C PRO A 225 19.90 4.26 -0.28
N CYS A 226 19.67 4.90 0.86
CA CYS A 226 18.37 5.44 1.24
C CYS A 226 18.50 6.94 1.54
N ALA A 227 17.79 7.76 0.76
CA ALA A 227 17.71 9.21 1.04
C ALA A 227 16.72 9.45 2.20
N GLY A 228 17.10 8.97 3.40
CA GLY A 228 16.29 8.95 4.60
C GLY A 228 16.82 7.89 5.56
N ARG A 229 15.93 7.23 6.28
CA ARG A 229 16.25 6.15 7.21
C ARG A 229 15.56 4.86 6.78
N GLY A 230 16.27 3.98 6.09
CA GLY A 230 15.75 2.71 5.62
C GLY A 230 16.47 1.51 6.21
N ASN A 231 15.74 0.44 6.51
CA ASN A 231 16.33 -0.84 6.92
C ASN A 231 15.38 -2.00 6.60
N LEU A 232 15.95 -3.21 6.50
CA LEU A 232 15.25 -4.46 6.26
C LEU A 232 15.63 -5.50 7.33
N SER A 233 14.63 -6.23 7.79
CA SER A 233 14.80 -7.36 8.72
C SER A 233 14.13 -8.60 8.16
N GLN A 234 14.78 -9.75 8.32
CA GLN A 234 14.17 -11.05 8.12
C GLN A 234 13.67 -11.57 9.46
N LEU A 235 12.41 -11.93 9.52
CA LEU A 235 11.74 -12.41 10.71
C LEU A 235 11.58 -13.94 10.67
N PRO A 236 11.49 -14.61 11.82
CA PRO A 236 11.11 -16.02 11.87
C PRO A 236 9.77 -16.27 11.17
N GLY A 237 9.66 -17.39 10.45
CA GLY A 237 8.44 -17.74 9.70
C GLY A 237 8.40 -17.23 8.27
N GLY A 238 9.54 -16.79 7.73
CA GLY A 238 9.66 -16.44 6.31
C GLY A 238 8.97 -15.13 5.96
N LEU A 239 9.18 -14.10 6.75
CA LEU A 239 8.69 -12.75 6.48
C LEU A 239 9.86 -11.75 6.47
N LEU A 240 9.94 -10.95 5.43
CA LEU A 240 10.83 -9.81 5.32
C LEU A 240 10.03 -8.53 5.60
N VAL A 241 10.53 -7.69 6.49
CA VAL A 241 9.91 -6.40 6.81
C VAL A 241 10.94 -5.30 6.61
N ALA A 242 10.62 -4.37 5.71
CA ALA A 242 11.41 -3.17 5.51
C ALA A 242 10.60 -1.93 5.90
N ARG A 243 11.29 -0.91 6.38
CA ARG A 243 10.71 0.39 6.70
C ARG A 243 11.64 1.49 6.25
N CYS A 244 11.05 2.52 5.68
CA CYS A 244 11.75 3.74 5.33
C CYS A 244 11.02 4.96 5.90
N LEU A 245 11.78 5.89 6.43
CA LEU A 245 11.36 7.26 6.72
C LEU A 245 12.10 8.19 5.76
N ALA A 246 11.40 9.10 5.11
CA ALA A 246 11.99 10.01 4.14
C ALA A 246 11.32 11.40 4.18
N ASP A 247 11.99 12.39 3.62
CA ASP A 247 11.43 13.74 3.52
C ASP A 247 10.45 13.87 2.34
N GLU A 248 10.64 13.04 1.31
CA GLU A 248 9.84 13.04 0.10
C GLU A 248 9.39 11.63 -0.28
N ALA A 249 8.15 11.47 -0.75
CA ALA A 249 7.61 10.20 -1.21
C ALA A 249 8.43 9.60 -2.37
N LEU A 250 8.98 10.45 -3.25
CA LEU A 250 9.84 10.03 -4.35
C LEU A 250 11.07 9.24 -3.86
N HIS A 251 11.71 9.72 -2.79
CA HIS A 251 12.89 9.06 -2.21
C HIS A 251 12.54 7.72 -1.59
N ALA A 252 11.44 7.66 -0.82
CA ALA A 252 10.98 6.41 -0.24
C ALA A 252 10.59 5.39 -1.31
N ARG A 253 9.87 5.83 -2.35
CA ARG A 253 9.47 4.98 -3.49
C ARG A 253 10.68 4.46 -4.25
N ALA A 254 11.68 5.29 -4.53
CA ALA A 254 12.89 4.85 -5.20
C ALA A 254 13.58 3.72 -4.42
N TRP A 255 13.70 3.85 -3.11
CA TRP A 255 14.27 2.83 -2.25
C TRP A 255 13.43 1.53 -2.23
N LEU A 256 12.09 1.62 -2.15
CA LEU A 256 11.21 0.46 -2.23
C LEU A 256 11.35 -0.27 -3.58
N ILE A 257 11.46 0.46 -4.68
CA ILE A 257 11.66 -0.12 -6.02
C ILE A 257 13.00 -0.85 -6.10
N GLU A 258 14.08 -0.31 -5.55
CA GLU A 258 15.39 -0.98 -5.54
C GLU A 258 15.37 -2.23 -4.65
N LEU A 259 14.71 -2.20 -3.49
CA LEU A 259 14.48 -3.40 -2.70
C LEU A 259 13.68 -4.45 -3.48
N TRP A 260 12.61 -4.05 -4.13
CA TRP A 260 11.80 -4.94 -4.95
C TRP A 260 12.62 -5.57 -6.10
N ARG A 261 13.48 -4.78 -6.75
CA ARG A 261 14.40 -5.27 -7.80
C ARG A 261 15.36 -6.35 -7.30
N LEU A 262 15.90 -6.18 -6.11
CA LEU A 262 16.79 -7.17 -5.51
C LEU A 262 16.06 -8.41 -5.02
N LEU A 263 14.90 -8.23 -4.40
CA LEU A 263 14.16 -9.30 -3.73
C LEU A 263 13.31 -10.13 -4.69
N ARG A 264 12.73 -9.52 -5.73
CA ARG A 264 11.80 -10.19 -6.63
C ARG A 264 12.37 -11.43 -7.31
N PRO A 265 13.59 -11.43 -7.87
CA PRO A 265 14.18 -12.63 -8.45
C PRO A 265 14.33 -13.77 -7.43
N ALA A 266 14.81 -13.46 -6.23
CA ALA A 266 15.03 -14.45 -5.18
C ALA A 266 13.73 -15.02 -4.60
N LEU A 267 12.72 -14.17 -4.38
CA LEU A 267 11.47 -14.56 -3.74
C LEU A 267 10.44 -15.08 -4.73
N LEU A 268 10.38 -14.51 -5.93
CA LEU A 268 9.33 -14.79 -6.91
C LEU A 268 9.84 -15.45 -8.20
N GLY A 269 11.17 -15.57 -8.36
CA GLY A 269 11.79 -16.25 -9.51
C GLY A 269 11.73 -15.46 -10.81
N ARG A 270 11.50 -14.15 -10.77
CA ARG A 270 11.45 -13.28 -11.95
C ARG A 270 12.09 -11.92 -11.69
N GLU A 271 12.76 -11.40 -12.73
CA GLU A 271 13.27 -10.03 -12.71
C GLU A 271 12.14 -9.00 -12.53
N ALA A 272 12.45 -7.89 -11.89
CA ALA A 272 11.50 -6.82 -11.66
C ALA A 272 11.28 -5.98 -12.94
N VAL A 273 10.03 -5.94 -13.40
CA VAL A 273 9.63 -5.11 -14.55
C VAL A 273 8.69 -4.01 -14.04
N PRO A 274 9.18 -2.77 -13.86
CA PRO A 274 8.35 -1.68 -13.36
C PRO A 274 7.13 -1.43 -14.24
N PRO A 275 5.93 -1.30 -13.67
CA PRO A 275 4.75 -0.92 -14.42
C PRO A 275 4.94 0.39 -15.17
N ARG A 276 4.60 0.44 -16.44
CA ARG A 276 4.76 1.65 -17.28
C ARG A 276 4.08 2.88 -16.70
N ILE A 277 2.96 2.68 -15.98
CA ILE A 277 2.21 3.76 -15.36
C ILE A 277 3.00 4.54 -14.31
N TRP A 278 4.10 3.97 -13.78
CA TRP A 278 4.95 4.68 -12.81
C TRP A 278 5.81 5.78 -13.43
N SER A 279 5.92 5.78 -14.77
CA SER A 279 6.72 6.73 -15.54
C SER A 279 5.87 7.73 -16.35
N THR A 280 4.56 7.81 -16.08
CA THR A 280 3.63 8.67 -16.83
C THR A 280 3.12 9.83 -15.98
#